data_a44d0151673e548b93cb3cd52a80815a
#
_entry.id   a44d0151673e548b93cb3cd52a80815a
#
_cell.length_a   1.000
_cell.length_b   1.000
_cell.length_c   1.000
_cell.angle_alpha   90.00
_cell.angle_beta   90.00
_cell.angle_gamma   90.00
#
_symmetry.space_group_name_H-M   'P 1'
#
loop_
_entity.id
_entity.type
_entity.pdbx_description
1 polymer ?
#
loop_
_entity_poly.entity_id
_entity_poly.type
_entity_poly.pdbx_seq_one_letter_code
_entity_poly.pdbx_strand_id
1 'polypeptide(L)'
;MTKSNIAEVVSEWAEKALQLPFTIYCDLIPTADADGACVRHDPSPAAEKRFLDGSRYVSRNLTFYVRMKNAEQARELSQQITDKLDGATVTSPDGLEIDCEAVTLSQYIDTDSKGLTTYAAAIKCDYYEPAETN
;
A
#
# COMPACT_ATOMS: atom_id res chain seq x y z
N MET A 1 -18.62 -9.60 -11.40
CA MET A 1 -18.24 -8.84 -10.18
C MET A 1 -16.81 -8.35 -10.33
N THR A 2 -16.59 -7.08 -10.17
CA THR A 2 -15.26 -6.49 -10.29
C THR A 2 -14.46 -6.76 -9.01
N LYS A 3 -13.27 -7.32 -9.15
CA LYS A 3 -12.40 -7.54 -8.00
C LYS A 3 -11.88 -6.20 -7.49
N SER A 4 -11.86 -6.03 -6.18
CA SER A 4 -11.27 -4.83 -5.57
C SER A 4 -9.77 -4.77 -5.86
N ASN A 5 -9.30 -3.56 -6.16
CA ASN A 5 -7.87 -3.30 -6.27
C ASN A 5 -7.29 -3.25 -4.85
N ILE A 6 -6.41 -4.18 -4.53
CA ILE A 6 -5.85 -4.31 -3.18
C ILE A 6 -5.08 -3.04 -2.78
N ALA A 7 -4.31 -2.46 -3.68
CA ALA A 7 -3.58 -1.22 -3.39
C ALA A 7 -4.53 -0.08 -3.04
N GLU A 8 -5.63 0.05 -3.78
CA GLU A 8 -6.63 1.09 -3.53
C GLU A 8 -7.33 0.88 -2.18
N VAL A 9 -7.73 -0.35 -1.88
CA VAL A 9 -8.40 -0.69 -0.63
C VAL A 9 -7.51 -0.39 0.58
N VAL A 10 -6.26 -0.84 0.53
CA VAL A 10 -5.32 -0.65 1.64
C VAL A 10 -4.95 0.81 1.80
N SER A 11 -4.73 1.54 0.69
CA SER A 11 -4.38 2.96 0.76
C SER A 11 -5.53 3.82 1.29
N GLU A 12 -6.76 3.55 0.90
CA GLU A 12 -7.94 4.25 1.43
C GLU A 12 -8.10 4.02 2.93
N TRP A 13 -7.87 2.78 3.37
CA TRP A 13 -7.93 2.47 4.80
C TRP A 13 -6.87 3.27 5.57
N ALA A 14 -5.65 3.33 5.07
CA ALA A 14 -4.56 4.08 5.71
C ALA A 14 -4.85 5.58 5.76
N GLU A 15 -5.39 6.15 4.68
CA GLU A 15 -5.78 7.56 4.63
C GLU A 15 -6.78 7.91 5.73
N LYS A 16 -7.81 7.08 5.89
CA LYS A 16 -8.85 7.29 6.90
C LYS A 16 -8.31 7.09 8.31
N ALA A 17 -7.52 6.04 8.52
CA ALA A 17 -6.99 5.69 9.83
C ALA A 17 -6.03 6.76 10.37
N LEU A 18 -5.24 7.38 9.50
CA LEU A 18 -4.25 8.38 9.86
C LEU A 18 -4.72 9.80 9.62
N GLN A 19 -5.87 10.00 8.97
CA GLN A 19 -6.38 11.33 8.60
C GLN A 19 -5.32 12.14 7.85
N LEU A 20 -4.78 11.53 6.78
CA LEU A 20 -3.69 12.14 6.01
C LEU A 20 -4.13 13.44 5.33
N PRO A 21 -3.20 14.41 5.21
CA PRO A 21 -3.51 15.71 4.58
C PRO A 21 -3.62 15.63 3.05
N PHE A 22 -3.35 14.48 2.46
CA PHE A 22 -3.42 14.27 1.02
C PHE A 22 -3.86 12.83 0.72
N THR A 23 -4.23 12.61 -0.55
CA THR A 23 -4.64 11.30 -1.04
C THR A 23 -3.41 10.44 -1.36
N ILE A 24 -3.47 9.16 -1.05
CA ILE A 24 -2.49 8.19 -1.53
C ILE A 24 -2.95 7.69 -2.90
N TYR A 25 -2.25 8.11 -3.94
CA TYR A 25 -2.58 7.72 -5.31
C TYR A 25 -2.03 6.35 -5.64
N CYS A 26 -2.67 5.66 -6.59
CA CYS A 26 -2.13 4.40 -7.13
C CYS A 26 -1.17 4.71 -8.26
N ASP A 27 0.00 4.07 -8.23
CA ASP A 27 1.06 4.07 -9.23
C ASP A 27 1.94 5.33 -9.28
N LEU A 28 1.35 6.53 -9.25
CA LEU A 28 2.16 7.75 -9.31
C LEU A 28 1.49 8.92 -8.60
N ILE A 29 2.30 9.88 -8.19
CA ILE A 29 1.81 11.15 -7.65
C ILE A 29 1.59 12.09 -8.84
N PRO A 30 0.34 12.54 -9.10
CA PRO A 30 0.04 13.28 -10.33
C PRO A 30 0.63 14.67 -10.41
N THR A 31 1.02 15.28 -9.27
CA THR A 31 1.62 16.62 -9.25
C THR A 31 3.12 16.54 -9.04
N ALA A 32 3.89 17.25 -9.87
CA ALA A 32 5.36 17.16 -9.85
C ALA A 32 6.00 17.94 -8.69
N ASP A 33 5.33 18.97 -8.17
CA ASP A 33 5.95 19.97 -7.28
C ASP A 33 5.30 20.04 -5.90
N ALA A 34 4.48 19.08 -5.55
CA ALA A 34 3.73 19.12 -4.30
C ALA A 34 4.02 17.91 -3.43
N ASP A 35 3.75 18.06 -2.13
CA ASP A 35 3.73 16.93 -1.21
C ASP A 35 2.68 15.91 -1.65
N GLY A 36 2.97 14.64 -1.48
CA GLY A 36 2.03 13.60 -1.87
C GLY A 36 2.53 12.22 -1.54
N ALA A 37 1.68 11.24 -1.82
CA ALA A 37 2.02 9.83 -1.61
C ALA A 37 1.42 8.97 -2.72
N CYS A 38 2.06 7.85 -2.97
CA CYS A 38 1.51 6.84 -3.87
C CYS A 38 1.85 5.44 -3.37
N VAL A 39 1.10 4.47 -3.86
CA VAL A 39 1.32 3.06 -3.59
C VAL A 39 1.48 2.34 -4.93
N ARG A 40 2.44 1.42 -5.00
CA ARG A 40 2.69 0.61 -6.20
C ARG A 40 2.68 -0.87 -5.85
N HIS A 41 2.18 -1.66 -6.78
CA HIS A 41 2.33 -3.12 -6.68
C HIS A 41 3.76 -3.49 -7.05
N ASP A 42 4.40 -4.26 -6.19
CA ASP A 42 5.68 -4.88 -6.52
C ASP A 42 5.43 -6.22 -7.21
N PRO A 43 6.39 -6.74 -7.98
CA PRO A 43 6.29 -8.08 -8.53
C PRO A 43 6.03 -9.10 -7.42
N SER A 44 5.00 -9.90 -7.59
CA SER A 44 4.58 -10.90 -6.60
C SER A 44 4.19 -12.19 -7.31
N PRO A 45 4.30 -13.36 -6.64
CA PRO A 45 3.80 -14.61 -7.22
C PRO A 45 2.31 -14.50 -7.53
N ALA A 46 1.86 -15.19 -8.57
CA ALA A 46 0.44 -15.18 -8.97
C ALA A 46 -0.46 -15.71 -7.85
N ALA A 47 0.00 -16.72 -7.12
CA ALA A 47 -0.66 -17.23 -5.93
C ALA A 47 0.34 -18.10 -5.16
N GLU A 48 0.27 -18.08 -3.82
CA GLU A 48 1.11 -18.94 -3.00
C GLU A 48 0.54 -20.36 -2.91
N LYS A 49 -0.78 -20.47 -2.82
CA LYS A 49 -1.47 -21.76 -2.80
C LYS A 49 -2.72 -21.68 -3.66
N ARG A 50 -2.96 -22.77 -4.39
CA ARG A 50 -4.17 -22.95 -5.17
C ARG A 50 -4.89 -24.17 -4.66
N PHE A 51 -6.21 -24.08 -4.54
CA PHE A 51 -7.06 -25.15 -4.01
C PHE A 51 -7.92 -25.75 -5.12
N LEU A 52 -8.41 -26.96 -4.89
CA LEU A 52 -9.17 -27.71 -5.91
C LEU A 52 -10.48 -27.03 -6.29
N ASP A 53 -11.06 -26.23 -5.40
CA ASP A 53 -12.32 -25.52 -5.66
C ASP A 53 -12.11 -24.23 -6.45
N GLY A 54 -10.87 -23.91 -6.83
CA GLY A 54 -10.54 -22.69 -7.56
C GLY A 54 -10.20 -21.49 -6.69
N SER A 55 -10.30 -21.63 -5.36
CA SER A 55 -9.86 -20.58 -4.45
C SER A 55 -8.33 -20.53 -4.37
N ARG A 56 -7.79 -19.40 -3.93
CA ARG A 56 -6.35 -19.21 -3.86
C ARG A 56 -5.97 -18.43 -2.61
N TYR A 57 -4.83 -18.75 -2.03
CA TYR A 57 -4.18 -17.90 -1.04
C TYR A 57 -3.15 -17.03 -1.77
N VAL A 58 -3.25 -15.72 -1.59
CA VAL A 58 -2.49 -14.75 -2.38
C VAL A 58 -1.72 -13.83 -1.44
N SER A 59 -0.47 -13.55 -1.82
CA SER A 59 0.37 -12.59 -1.13
C SER A 59 0.79 -11.52 -2.15
N ARG A 60 0.54 -10.25 -1.82
CA ARG A 60 0.92 -9.11 -2.67
C ARG A 60 1.82 -8.18 -1.90
N ASN A 61 2.88 -7.73 -2.54
CA ASN A 61 3.76 -6.73 -1.96
C ASN A 61 3.41 -5.36 -2.54
N LEU A 62 3.23 -4.40 -1.64
CA LEU A 62 2.95 -3.02 -2.00
C LEU A 62 4.07 -2.15 -1.46
N THR A 63 4.51 -1.16 -2.24
CA THR A 63 5.44 -0.16 -1.75
C THR A 63 4.73 1.19 -1.67
N PHE A 64 4.77 1.80 -0.50
CA PHE A 64 4.21 3.12 -0.25
C PHE A 64 5.31 4.16 -0.33
N TYR A 65 5.12 5.17 -1.17
CA TYR A 65 6.07 6.27 -1.35
C TYR A 65 5.45 7.54 -0.79
N VAL A 66 6.22 8.25 0.03
CA VAL A 66 5.82 9.56 0.57
C VAL A 66 6.84 10.58 0.15
N ARG A 67 6.38 11.65 -0.53
CA ARG A 67 7.24 12.71 -1.03
C ARG A 67 6.80 14.04 -0.41
N MET A 68 7.72 14.72 0.27
CA MET A 68 7.43 16.01 0.92
C MET A 68 8.64 16.94 0.84
N LYS A 69 8.38 18.25 0.90
CA LYS A 69 9.44 19.24 0.97
C LYS A 69 10.23 19.12 2.27
N ASN A 70 9.54 18.85 3.37
CA ASN A 70 10.19 18.63 4.65
C ASN A 70 10.58 17.15 4.76
N ALA A 71 11.87 16.87 4.69
CA ALA A 71 12.39 15.49 4.70
C ALA A 71 12.03 14.76 5.99
N GLU A 72 12.07 15.44 7.13
CA GLU A 72 11.72 14.83 8.41
C GLU A 72 10.25 14.43 8.45
N GLN A 73 9.36 15.29 7.95
CA GLN A 73 7.93 14.95 7.86
C GLN A 73 7.68 13.79 6.90
N ALA A 74 8.41 13.74 5.79
CA ALA A 74 8.29 12.61 4.85
C ALA A 74 8.65 11.29 5.54
N ARG A 75 9.74 11.28 6.27
CA ARG A 75 10.18 10.11 7.03
C ARG A 75 9.15 9.70 8.09
N GLU A 76 8.69 10.66 8.88
CA GLU A 76 7.72 10.41 9.95
C GLU A 76 6.41 9.88 9.40
N LEU A 77 5.89 10.47 8.33
CA LEU A 77 4.63 10.05 7.74
C LEU A 77 4.75 8.67 7.11
N SER A 78 5.85 8.40 6.42
CA SER A 78 6.13 7.08 5.87
C SER A 78 6.17 6.02 6.98
N GLN A 79 6.82 6.34 8.10
CA GLN A 79 6.89 5.42 9.24
C GLN A 79 5.52 5.24 9.91
N GLN A 80 4.71 6.28 10.00
CA GLN A 80 3.34 6.18 10.53
C GLN A 80 2.47 5.27 9.68
N ILE A 81 2.56 5.37 8.36
CA ILE A 81 1.82 4.48 7.45
C ILE A 81 2.26 3.03 7.68
N THR A 82 3.56 2.81 7.76
CA THR A 82 4.12 1.48 7.99
C THR A 82 3.66 0.90 9.32
N ASP A 83 3.77 1.65 10.40
CA ASP A 83 3.37 1.19 11.74
C ASP A 83 1.88 0.93 11.83
N LYS A 84 1.06 1.74 11.17
CA LYS A 84 -0.39 1.57 11.19
C LYS A 84 -0.84 0.33 10.43
N LEU A 85 -0.18 0.03 9.32
CA LEU A 85 -0.51 -1.13 8.50
C LEU A 85 0.08 -2.43 9.05
N ASP A 86 1.18 -2.36 9.77
CA ASP A 86 1.84 -3.55 10.32
C ASP A 86 0.93 -4.23 11.35
N GLY A 87 0.49 -5.45 11.03
CA GLY A 87 -0.43 -6.20 11.88
C GLY A 87 -1.90 -5.84 11.69
N ALA A 88 -2.24 -4.96 10.76
CA ALA A 88 -3.62 -4.57 10.52
C ALA A 88 -4.34 -5.58 9.62
N THR A 89 -5.64 -5.75 9.84
CA THR A 89 -6.52 -6.49 8.94
C THR A 89 -7.47 -5.50 8.29
N VAL A 90 -7.41 -5.40 6.98
CA VAL A 90 -8.22 -4.47 6.19
C VAL A 90 -9.28 -5.26 5.46
N THR A 91 -10.56 -4.88 5.63
CA THR A 91 -11.66 -5.55 4.95
C THR A 91 -12.07 -4.74 3.73
N SER A 92 -12.08 -5.39 2.56
CA SER A 92 -12.50 -4.75 1.33
C SER A 92 -14.02 -4.63 1.24
N PRO A 93 -14.55 -3.77 0.35
CA PRO A 93 -16.01 -3.66 0.17
C PRO A 93 -16.69 -4.97 -0.26
N ASP A 94 -15.96 -5.86 -0.94
CA ASP A 94 -16.47 -7.16 -1.36
C ASP A 94 -16.18 -8.28 -0.35
N GLY A 95 -15.72 -7.94 0.84
CA GLY A 95 -15.61 -8.87 1.96
C GLY A 95 -14.26 -9.60 2.10
N LEU A 96 -13.25 -9.24 1.32
CA LEU A 96 -11.92 -9.82 1.49
C LEU A 96 -11.27 -9.30 2.76
N GLU A 97 -10.70 -10.19 3.56
CA GLU A 97 -9.90 -9.82 4.71
C GLU A 97 -8.42 -9.83 4.30
N ILE A 98 -7.79 -8.67 4.37
CA ILE A 98 -6.41 -8.48 3.92
C ILE A 98 -5.54 -8.27 5.15
N ASP A 99 -4.65 -9.22 5.42
CA ASP A 99 -3.70 -9.13 6.52
C ASP A 99 -2.45 -8.40 6.04
N CYS A 100 -2.13 -7.31 6.70
CA CYS A 100 -1.01 -6.44 6.33
C CYS A 100 0.15 -6.61 7.30
N GLU A 101 1.35 -6.67 6.76
CA GLU A 101 2.58 -6.81 7.55
C GLU A 101 3.68 -5.97 6.92
N ALA A 102 4.42 -5.23 7.75
CA ALA A 102 5.57 -4.47 7.26
C ALA A 102 6.70 -5.41 6.86
N VAL A 103 7.24 -5.22 5.66
CA VAL A 103 8.38 -5.98 5.15
C VAL A 103 9.66 -5.19 5.37
N THR A 104 9.62 -3.88 5.11
CA THR A 104 10.75 -2.99 5.34
C THR A 104 10.30 -1.80 6.18
N LEU A 105 11.24 -1.24 6.92
CA LEU A 105 11.04 0.05 7.57
C LEU A 105 11.10 1.16 6.52
N SER A 106 10.66 2.35 6.92
CA SER A 106 10.75 3.54 6.07
C SER A 106 12.19 3.81 5.67
N GLN A 107 12.45 3.95 4.37
CA GLN A 107 13.78 4.15 3.81
C GLN A 107 13.84 5.38 2.92
N TYR A 108 14.93 6.12 3.02
CA TYR A 108 15.21 7.24 2.12
C TYR A 108 15.42 6.73 0.70
N ILE A 109 14.77 7.37 -0.26
CA ILE A 109 14.92 7.04 -1.68
C ILE A 109 15.77 8.10 -2.39
N ASP A 110 15.27 9.34 -2.43
CA ASP A 110 15.99 10.43 -3.07
C ASP A 110 15.46 11.80 -2.64
N THR A 111 16.18 12.84 -3.06
CA THR A 111 15.71 14.22 -3.01
C THR A 111 15.88 14.79 -4.42
N ASP A 112 14.78 15.29 -4.97
CA ASP A 112 14.81 15.81 -6.34
C ASP A 112 15.40 17.23 -6.42
N SER A 113 15.49 17.76 -7.64
CA SER A 113 16.06 19.09 -7.89
C SER A 113 15.26 20.25 -7.25
N LYS A 114 14.00 19.97 -6.88
CA LYS A 114 13.10 20.95 -6.25
C LYS A 114 13.09 20.83 -4.73
N GLY A 115 13.89 19.94 -4.17
CA GLY A 115 13.99 19.73 -2.75
C GLY A 115 12.92 18.82 -2.15
N LEU A 116 12.18 18.09 -2.98
CA LEU A 116 11.20 17.12 -2.51
C LEU A 116 11.90 15.80 -2.18
N THR A 117 11.75 15.35 -0.95
CA THR A 117 12.37 14.13 -0.45
C THR A 117 11.35 13.00 -0.42
N THR A 118 11.73 11.83 -0.94
CA THR A 118 10.89 10.64 -0.98
C THR A 118 11.40 9.58 -0.03
N TYR A 119 10.50 9.05 0.79
CA TYR A 119 10.71 7.85 1.60
C TYR A 119 9.77 6.76 1.12
N ALA A 120 10.19 5.51 1.28
CA ALA A 120 9.39 4.36 0.87
C ALA A 120 9.44 3.25 1.91
N ALA A 121 8.36 2.47 1.97
CA ALA A 121 8.28 1.28 2.82
C ALA A 121 7.42 0.23 2.13
N ALA A 122 7.81 -1.03 2.27
CA ALA A 122 7.10 -2.16 1.66
C ALA A 122 6.19 -2.84 2.67
N ILE A 123 4.98 -3.14 2.25
CA ILE A 123 3.96 -3.82 3.04
C ILE A 123 3.53 -5.08 2.29
N LYS A 124 3.50 -6.20 2.99
CA LYS A 124 3.00 -7.47 2.47
C LYS A 124 1.53 -7.59 2.82
N CYS A 125 0.70 -7.90 1.82
CA CYS A 125 -0.74 -8.06 1.98
C CYS A 125 -1.12 -9.48 1.60
N ASP A 126 -1.61 -10.24 2.57
CA ASP A 126 -2.02 -11.62 2.40
C ASP A 126 -3.53 -11.73 2.50
N TYR A 127 -4.14 -12.45 1.57
CA TYR A 127 -5.58 -12.65 1.59
C TYR A 127 -5.96 -13.94 0.88
N TYR A 128 -7.15 -14.43 1.23
CA TYR A 128 -7.75 -15.59 0.62
C TYR A 128 -8.71 -15.12 -0.46
N GLU A 129 -8.44 -15.52 -1.70
CA GLU A 129 -9.29 -15.20 -2.83
C GLU A 129 -10.24 -16.37 -3.09
N PRO A 130 -11.56 -16.18 -2.87
CA PRO A 130 -12.50 -17.27 -3.08
C PRO A 130 -12.62 -17.63 -4.54
N ALA A 131 -13.10 -18.87 -4.81
CA ALA A 131 -13.36 -19.31 -6.17
C ALA A 131 -14.40 -18.41 -6.83
N GLU A 132 -14.19 -18.11 -8.12
CA GLU A 132 -15.18 -17.35 -8.88
C GLU A 132 -16.40 -18.23 -9.13
N THR A 133 -17.58 -17.71 -8.82
CA THR A 133 -18.84 -18.35 -9.15
C THR A 133 -19.40 -17.69 -10.40
N ASN A 134 -19.64 -18.52 -11.41
CA ASN A 134 -20.28 -18.05 -12.64
C ASN A 134 -21.79 -18.00 -12.46
#